data_2ce79a2649fc6ced2e4c79dc707373b1
#
_entry.id   2ce79a2649fc6ced2e4c79dc707373b1
#
_cell.length_a   1.000
_cell.length_b   1.000
_cell.length_c   1.000
_cell.angle_alpha   90.00
_cell.angle_beta   90.00
_cell.angle_gamma   90.00
#
_symmetry.space_group_name_H-M   'P 1'
#
loop_
_entity.id
_entity.type
_entity.pdbx_description
1 polymer ?
#
loop_
_entity_poly.entity_id
_entity_poly.type
_entity_poly.pdbx_seq_one_letter_code
_entity_poly.pdbx_strand_id
1 'polypeptide(L)'
;EFINRNGQFTVNLALMEDNVPSFGFVSTPIDQTLYWGGKHLGAWRLRDNTLEPLHTQACQTPMRVVASKSHLNQATRDFIANLGDTTLVQAGSSLKLLRIAEGEADVYPRLAPTCEWDTAAAQAVLEGAGGKVTQVDGSPMEYGKANILNPHFVASS
;
A
#
# COMPACT_ATOMS: atom_id res chain seq x y z
N GLU A 1 6.22 -1.39 -14.58
CA GLU A 1 5.24 -2.47 -14.68
C GLU A 1 4.65 -2.57 -16.08
N PHE A 2 4.14 -1.47 -16.65
CA PHE A 2 3.55 -1.45 -18.00
C PHE A 2 4.53 -1.93 -19.09
N ILE A 3 5.77 -1.44 -19.07
CA ILE A 3 6.83 -1.83 -20.03
C ILE A 3 7.16 -3.32 -19.93
N ASN A 4 7.18 -3.86 -18.72
CA ASN A 4 7.48 -5.28 -18.47
C ASN A 4 6.29 -6.21 -18.72
N ARG A 5 5.12 -5.68 -19.07
CA ARG A 5 3.88 -6.42 -19.36
C ARG A 5 3.51 -7.46 -18.29
N ASN A 6 3.88 -7.21 -17.03
CA ASN A 6 3.60 -8.13 -15.92
C ASN A 6 2.17 -8.01 -15.36
N GLY A 7 1.34 -7.16 -15.94
CA GLY A 7 -0.06 -6.98 -15.54
C GLY A 7 -0.29 -6.23 -14.23
N GLN A 8 0.76 -5.80 -13.54
CA GLN A 8 0.67 -5.20 -12.21
C GLN A 8 0.66 -3.67 -12.22
N PHE A 9 0.25 -3.03 -13.31
CA PHE A 9 0.05 -1.58 -13.32
C PHE A 9 -1.35 -1.23 -12.79
N THR A 10 -1.45 -0.05 -12.19
CA THR A 10 -2.66 0.43 -11.55
C THR A 10 -3.01 1.83 -12.02
N VAL A 11 -4.30 2.16 -11.98
CA VAL A 11 -4.81 3.54 -12.11
C VAL A 11 -5.21 3.99 -10.73
N ASN A 12 -4.70 5.12 -10.28
CA ASN A 12 -4.87 5.62 -8.91
C ASN A 12 -5.53 7.00 -8.94
N LEU A 13 -6.56 7.17 -8.14
CA LEU A 13 -7.24 8.44 -7.92
C LEU A 13 -7.41 8.65 -6.41
N ALA A 14 -6.97 9.79 -5.89
CA ALA A 14 -7.16 10.15 -4.49
C ALA A 14 -7.87 11.49 -4.36
N LEU A 15 -8.82 11.57 -3.45
CA LEU A 15 -9.35 12.83 -2.95
C LEU A 15 -8.53 13.25 -1.76
N MET A 16 -8.02 14.48 -1.81
CA MET A 16 -7.21 15.07 -0.75
C MET A 16 -8.02 16.13 0.00
N GLU A 17 -8.05 16.05 1.31
CA GLU A 17 -8.65 17.06 2.19
C GLU A 17 -7.62 17.44 3.24
N ASP A 18 -7.32 18.72 3.36
CA ASP A 18 -6.29 19.24 4.28
C ASP A 18 -4.94 18.50 4.20
N ASN A 19 -4.50 18.23 2.97
CA ASN A 19 -3.27 17.48 2.66
C ASN A 19 -3.25 16.03 3.18
N VAL A 20 -4.41 15.44 3.45
CA VAL A 20 -4.57 14.04 3.84
C VAL A 20 -5.45 13.33 2.82
N PRO A 21 -5.12 12.09 2.40
CA PRO A 21 -5.99 11.33 1.51
C PRO A 21 -7.25 10.87 2.25
N SER A 22 -8.39 11.48 1.93
CA SER A 22 -9.70 11.19 2.55
C SER A 22 -10.44 10.04 1.87
N PHE A 23 -10.21 9.88 0.55
CA PHE A 23 -10.76 8.80 -0.26
C PHE A 23 -9.77 8.36 -1.32
N GLY A 24 -9.70 7.08 -1.58
CA GLY A 24 -8.88 6.48 -2.62
C GLY A 24 -9.66 5.53 -3.50
N PHE A 25 -9.30 5.54 -4.78
CA PHE A 25 -9.78 4.58 -5.78
C PHE A 25 -8.57 4.04 -6.54
N VAL A 26 -8.45 2.72 -6.59
CA VAL A 26 -7.39 2.03 -7.33
C VAL A 26 -8.02 0.99 -8.24
N SER A 27 -7.67 1.04 -9.53
CA SER A 27 -8.07 0.03 -10.51
C SER A 27 -6.87 -0.77 -10.98
N THR A 28 -7.06 -2.07 -11.14
CA THR A 28 -6.13 -2.99 -11.83
C THR A 28 -6.74 -3.39 -13.17
N PRO A 29 -6.42 -2.68 -14.29
CA PRO A 29 -7.13 -2.85 -15.55
C PRO A 29 -7.04 -4.25 -16.17
N ILE A 30 -6.01 -5.02 -15.86
CA ILE A 30 -5.79 -6.34 -16.46
C ILE A 30 -6.76 -7.38 -15.87
N ASP A 31 -6.93 -7.41 -14.57
CA ASP A 31 -7.84 -8.33 -13.88
C ASP A 31 -9.19 -7.68 -13.53
N GLN A 32 -9.40 -6.44 -14.01
CA GLN A 32 -10.64 -5.67 -13.84
C GLN A 32 -11.09 -5.55 -12.38
N THR A 33 -10.13 -5.53 -11.44
CA THR A 33 -10.43 -5.35 -10.02
C THR A 33 -10.44 -3.86 -9.66
N LEU A 34 -11.40 -3.48 -8.85
CA LEU A 34 -11.55 -2.13 -8.31
C LEU A 34 -11.42 -2.16 -6.79
N TYR A 35 -10.66 -1.21 -6.25
CA TYR A 35 -10.52 -0.98 -4.82
C TYR A 35 -10.89 0.46 -4.51
N TRP A 36 -11.61 0.71 -3.44
CA TRP A 36 -11.88 2.06 -2.97
C TRP A 36 -12.08 2.08 -1.46
N GLY A 37 -11.85 3.22 -0.86
CA GLY A 37 -12.06 3.39 0.57
C GLY A 37 -11.49 4.68 1.13
N GLY A 38 -11.69 4.85 2.42
CA GLY A 38 -11.19 5.98 3.21
C GLY A 38 -11.41 5.71 4.68
N LYS A 39 -10.64 6.37 5.53
CA LYS A 39 -10.56 6.13 6.98
C LYS A 39 -11.93 6.07 7.70
N HIS A 40 -12.90 6.85 7.24
CA HIS A 40 -14.23 6.91 7.85
C HIS A 40 -15.33 6.24 7.01
N LEU A 41 -14.95 5.64 5.86
CA LEU A 41 -15.86 5.04 4.90
C LEU A 41 -15.73 3.51 4.83
N GLY A 42 -14.71 2.94 5.48
CA GLY A 42 -14.31 1.57 5.25
C GLY A 42 -13.58 1.40 3.93
N ALA A 43 -13.28 0.17 3.56
CA ALA A 43 -12.64 -0.16 2.29
C ALA A 43 -13.31 -1.36 1.63
N TRP A 44 -13.28 -1.39 0.29
CA TRP A 44 -14.04 -2.32 -0.53
C TRP A 44 -13.24 -2.78 -1.74
N ARG A 45 -13.50 -4.00 -2.18
CA ARG A 45 -13.01 -4.56 -3.44
C ARG A 45 -14.18 -5.07 -4.27
N LEU A 46 -14.17 -4.74 -5.56
CA LEU A 46 -15.05 -5.35 -6.56
C LEU A 46 -14.19 -6.17 -7.53
N ARG A 47 -14.41 -7.47 -7.57
CA ARG A 47 -13.76 -8.41 -8.49
C ARG A 47 -14.78 -9.43 -8.96
N ASP A 48 -14.81 -9.75 -10.26
CA ASP A 48 -15.72 -10.75 -10.84
C ASP A 48 -17.18 -10.54 -10.43
N ASN A 49 -17.65 -9.28 -10.45
CA ASN A 49 -18.98 -8.85 -9.97
C ASN A 49 -19.28 -9.15 -8.49
N THR A 50 -18.28 -9.52 -7.71
CA THR A 50 -18.40 -9.75 -6.27
C THR A 50 -17.84 -8.54 -5.51
N LEU A 51 -18.68 -7.93 -4.67
CA LEU A 51 -18.32 -6.83 -3.79
C LEU A 51 -17.97 -7.38 -2.40
N GLU A 52 -16.77 -7.07 -1.93
CA GLU A 52 -16.28 -7.53 -0.64
C GLU A 52 -15.72 -6.36 0.20
N PRO A 53 -16.06 -6.30 1.50
CA PRO A 53 -15.38 -5.39 2.41
C PRO A 53 -13.93 -5.84 2.63
N LEU A 54 -13.03 -4.89 2.77
CA LEU A 54 -11.62 -5.14 3.08
C LEU A 54 -11.36 -4.83 4.55
N HIS A 55 -10.60 -5.72 5.17
CA HIS A 55 -10.12 -5.55 6.55
C HIS A 55 -8.71 -6.09 6.66
N THR A 56 -7.85 -5.31 7.28
CA THR A 56 -6.52 -5.80 7.67
C THR A 56 -6.66 -6.96 8.65
N GLN A 57 -5.66 -7.82 8.70
CA GLN A 57 -5.59 -8.92 9.67
C GLN A 57 -4.56 -8.58 10.76
N ALA A 58 -4.75 -9.14 11.94
CA ALA A 58 -3.74 -9.07 12.97
C ALA A 58 -2.43 -9.68 12.46
N CYS A 59 -1.31 -9.03 12.83
CA CYS A 59 0.02 -9.48 12.43
C CYS A 59 0.25 -10.93 12.85
N GLN A 60 0.80 -11.72 11.93
CA GLN A 60 1.02 -13.16 12.12
C GLN A 60 2.50 -13.46 12.40
N THR A 61 2.79 -14.68 12.81
CA THR A 61 4.14 -15.22 12.90
C THR A 61 4.21 -16.50 12.04
N PRO A 62 5.07 -16.54 11.01
CA PRO A 62 6.01 -15.51 10.56
C PRO A 62 5.29 -14.27 9.97
N MET A 63 5.87 -13.07 10.19
CA MET A 63 5.32 -11.80 9.67
C MET A 63 5.37 -11.76 8.14
N ARG A 64 4.25 -11.43 7.49
CA ARG A 64 4.13 -11.36 6.04
C ARG A 64 4.55 -9.98 5.55
N VAL A 65 5.73 -9.90 4.94
CA VAL A 65 6.33 -8.63 4.47
C VAL A 65 6.12 -8.47 2.96
N VAL A 66 5.49 -7.37 2.54
CA VAL A 66 5.42 -7.05 1.12
C VAL A 66 6.76 -6.48 0.66
N ALA A 67 7.29 -7.05 -0.40
CA ALA A 67 8.53 -6.59 -1.00
C ALA A 67 8.51 -6.70 -2.52
N SER A 68 9.32 -5.89 -3.21
CA SER A 68 9.53 -6.01 -4.65
C SER A 68 10.51 -7.12 -4.95
N LYS A 69 10.21 -7.95 -5.96
CA LYS A 69 11.12 -9.02 -6.43
C LYS A 69 12.52 -8.52 -6.82
N SER A 70 12.60 -7.35 -7.43
CA SER A 70 13.77 -6.88 -8.17
C SER A 70 14.46 -5.66 -7.57
N HIS A 71 13.92 -5.06 -6.50
CA HIS A 71 14.37 -3.77 -5.99
C HIS A 71 14.48 -3.72 -4.45
N LEU A 72 14.91 -4.83 -3.83
CA LEU A 72 15.28 -4.82 -2.42
C LEU A 72 16.67 -4.16 -2.28
N ASN A 73 16.69 -2.90 -1.86
CA ASN A 73 17.93 -2.26 -1.47
C ASN A 73 18.40 -2.74 -0.09
N GLN A 74 19.64 -2.40 0.29
CA GLN A 74 20.22 -2.85 1.55
C GLN A 74 19.40 -2.39 2.75
N ALA A 75 18.95 -1.12 2.79
CA ALA A 75 18.14 -0.57 3.88
C ALA A 75 16.86 -1.38 4.12
N THR A 76 16.17 -1.79 3.04
CA THR A 76 14.96 -2.63 3.13
C THR A 76 15.30 -4.03 3.65
N ARG A 77 16.42 -4.62 3.22
CA ARG A 77 16.88 -5.92 3.75
C ARG A 77 17.17 -5.86 5.24
N ASP A 78 17.87 -4.82 5.67
CA ASP A 78 18.22 -4.62 7.08
C ASP A 78 16.96 -4.39 7.93
N PHE A 79 15.99 -3.62 7.41
CA PHE A 79 14.70 -3.44 8.07
C PHE A 79 13.98 -4.77 8.26
N ILE A 80 13.87 -5.59 7.19
CA ILE A 80 13.20 -6.90 7.25
C ILE A 80 13.92 -7.84 8.22
N ALA A 81 15.25 -7.86 8.21
CA ALA A 81 16.04 -8.69 9.12
C ALA A 81 15.78 -8.37 10.61
N ASN A 82 15.46 -7.11 10.92
CA ASN A 82 15.13 -6.68 12.29
C ASN A 82 13.69 -7.03 12.74
N LEU A 83 12.82 -7.47 11.80
CA LEU A 83 11.45 -7.89 12.15
C LEU A 83 11.37 -9.31 12.73
N GLY A 84 12.47 -10.08 12.69
CA GLY A 84 12.50 -11.47 13.14
C GLY A 84 12.05 -12.45 12.05
N ASP A 85 11.19 -13.39 12.38
CA ASP A 85 10.73 -14.43 11.45
C ASP A 85 9.72 -13.86 10.44
N THR A 86 10.08 -13.89 9.15
CA THR A 86 9.30 -13.25 8.09
C THR A 86 9.11 -14.15 6.87
N THR A 87 8.00 -13.93 6.16
CA THR A 87 7.76 -14.46 4.80
C THR A 87 7.55 -13.30 3.83
N LEU A 88 8.00 -13.47 2.58
CA LEU A 88 7.87 -12.43 1.57
C LEU A 88 6.60 -12.61 0.73
N VAL A 89 5.78 -11.56 0.67
CA VAL A 89 4.65 -11.42 -0.24
C VAL A 89 5.06 -10.50 -1.38
N GLN A 90 4.88 -10.96 -2.61
CA GLN A 90 5.32 -10.20 -3.78
C GLN A 90 4.16 -9.46 -4.43
N ALA A 91 4.33 -8.16 -4.64
CA ALA A 91 3.40 -7.32 -5.38
C ALA A 91 4.12 -6.17 -6.09
N GLY A 92 3.55 -5.69 -7.19
CA GLY A 92 4.01 -4.50 -7.92
C GLY A 92 3.16 -3.27 -7.61
N SER A 93 3.58 -2.10 -8.11
CA SER A 93 2.81 -0.85 -8.07
C SER A 93 2.19 -0.53 -6.69
N SER A 94 1.04 0.13 -6.65
CA SER A 94 0.24 0.40 -5.44
C SER A 94 -0.41 -0.85 -4.83
N LEU A 95 -0.39 -2.00 -5.53
CA LEU A 95 -0.88 -3.28 -5.01
C LEU A 95 -0.22 -3.69 -3.70
N LYS A 96 0.99 -3.21 -3.41
CA LYS A 96 1.71 -3.51 -2.16
C LYS A 96 0.94 -3.06 -0.92
N LEU A 97 0.33 -1.87 -0.96
CA LEU A 97 -0.51 -1.34 0.11
C LEU A 97 -1.85 -2.12 0.17
N LEU A 98 -2.40 -2.47 -1.00
CA LEU A 98 -3.65 -3.20 -1.08
C LEU A 98 -3.53 -4.64 -0.55
N ARG A 99 -2.37 -5.30 -0.64
CA ARG A 99 -2.15 -6.62 -0.02
C ARG A 99 -2.32 -6.59 1.50
N ILE A 100 -1.96 -5.48 2.14
CA ILE A 100 -2.22 -5.31 3.57
C ILE A 100 -3.71 -5.05 3.81
N ALA A 101 -4.36 -4.21 2.99
CA ALA A 101 -5.79 -3.93 3.09
C ALA A 101 -6.65 -5.20 2.90
N GLU A 102 -6.21 -6.14 2.05
CA GLU A 102 -6.83 -7.46 1.83
C GLU A 102 -6.55 -8.46 2.97
N GLY A 103 -5.69 -8.12 3.93
CA GLY A 103 -5.27 -9.04 4.98
C GLY A 103 -4.30 -10.13 4.50
N GLU A 104 -3.71 -9.97 3.33
CA GLU A 104 -2.75 -10.92 2.74
C GLU A 104 -1.31 -10.67 3.19
N ALA A 105 -1.04 -9.50 3.77
CA ALA A 105 0.27 -9.11 4.29
C ALA A 105 0.12 -8.26 5.55
N ASP A 106 1.21 -8.12 6.31
CA ASP A 106 1.23 -7.45 7.61
C ASP A 106 1.99 -6.12 7.54
N VAL A 107 3.06 -6.04 6.73
CA VAL A 107 3.91 -4.85 6.66
C VAL A 107 4.52 -4.65 5.27
N TYR A 108 4.65 -3.39 4.87
CA TYR A 108 5.35 -2.96 3.67
C TYR A 108 6.30 -1.81 3.99
N PRO A 109 7.61 -2.08 4.18
CA PRO A 109 8.62 -1.03 4.27
C PRO A 109 8.96 -0.50 2.87
N ARG A 110 8.92 0.82 2.70
CA ARG A 110 9.34 1.50 1.47
C ARG A 110 10.50 2.45 1.75
N LEU A 111 11.72 1.94 1.67
CA LEU A 111 12.96 2.68 1.91
C LEU A 111 13.67 3.04 0.58
N ALA A 112 12.86 3.44 -0.39
CA ALA A 112 13.31 3.88 -1.71
C ALA A 112 12.33 4.93 -2.25
N PRO A 113 12.76 5.82 -3.17
CA PRO A 113 11.94 6.92 -3.65
C PRO A 113 10.59 6.49 -4.25
N THR A 114 9.54 7.24 -3.93
CA THR A 114 8.21 7.22 -4.55
C THR A 114 7.68 8.64 -4.61
N CYS A 115 6.66 8.86 -5.42
CA CYS A 115 5.95 10.13 -5.49
C CYS A 115 4.61 10.06 -4.75
N GLU A 116 4.06 11.22 -4.42
CA GLU A 116 2.77 11.33 -3.71
C GLU A 116 1.65 10.55 -4.41
N TRP A 117 1.58 10.58 -5.74
CA TRP A 117 0.58 9.86 -6.54
C TRP A 117 0.76 8.33 -6.56
N ASP A 118 1.92 7.82 -6.14
CA ASP A 118 2.14 6.38 -6.00
C ASP A 118 1.49 5.79 -4.74
N THR A 119 1.16 6.65 -3.77
CA THR A 119 0.75 6.21 -2.44
C THR A 119 -0.62 6.70 -2.00
N ALA A 120 -1.02 7.93 -2.32
CA ALA A 120 -2.19 8.58 -1.73
C ALA A 120 -3.49 7.76 -1.85
N ALA A 121 -3.81 7.22 -3.03
CA ALA A 121 -5.03 6.46 -3.24
C ALA A 121 -5.03 5.14 -2.44
N ALA A 122 -3.95 4.37 -2.54
CA ALA A 122 -3.85 3.10 -1.84
C ALA A 122 -3.70 3.27 -0.32
N GLN A 123 -3.13 4.39 0.15
CA GLN A 123 -3.13 4.75 1.58
C GLN A 123 -4.55 4.93 2.10
N ALA A 124 -5.39 5.72 1.41
CA ALA A 124 -6.77 5.91 1.83
C ALA A 124 -7.54 4.58 1.92
N VAL A 125 -7.35 3.69 0.93
CA VAL A 125 -7.96 2.36 0.96
C VAL A 125 -7.45 1.53 2.14
N LEU A 126 -6.14 1.52 2.39
CA LEU A 126 -5.54 0.78 3.51
C LEU A 126 -6.05 1.30 4.86
N GLU A 127 -6.11 2.62 5.04
CA GLU A 127 -6.63 3.23 6.27
C GLU A 127 -8.13 2.94 6.47
N GLY A 128 -8.89 2.88 5.38
CA GLY A 128 -10.28 2.42 5.38
C GLY A 128 -10.44 0.97 5.80
N ALA A 129 -9.46 0.12 5.51
CA ALA A 129 -9.43 -1.28 5.92
C ALA A 129 -8.92 -1.49 7.36
N GLY A 130 -8.50 -0.43 8.05
CA GLY A 130 -8.01 -0.47 9.44
C GLY A 130 -6.48 -0.46 9.59
N GLY A 131 -5.73 -0.37 8.49
CA GLY A 131 -4.28 -0.25 8.52
C GLY A 131 -3.80 1.20 8.64
N LYS A 132 -2.50 1.40 8.52
CA LYS A 132 -1.87 2.73 8.61
C LYS A 132 -0.66 2.83 7.70
N VAL A 133 -0.32 4.08 7.33
CA VAL A 133 0.93 4.42 6.64
C VAL A 133 1.61 5.55 7.41
N THR A 134 2.84 5.33 7.83
CA THR A 134 3.63 6.33 8.57
C THR A 134 5.02 6.47 7.97
N GLN A 135 5.67 7.58 8.22
CA GLN A 135 7.11 7.69 8.01
C GLN A 135 7.84 6.69 8.91
N VAL A 136 9.12 6.45 8.64
CA VAL A 136 9.93 5.47 9.41
C VAL A 136 10.03 5.82 10.89
N ASP A 137 9.97 7.10 11.24
CA ASP A 137 9.97 7.59 12.62
C ASP A 137 8.60 7.52 13.32
N GLY A 138 7.57 7.04 12.60
CA GLY A 138 6.19 6.94 13.10
C GLY A 138 5.33 8.18 12.88
N SER A 139 5.88 9.27 12.34
CA SER A 139 5.11 10.47 12.00
C SER A 139 4.17 10.22 10.82
N PRO A 140 3.07 11.00 10.68
CA PRO A 140 2.16 10.87 9.55
C PRO A 140 2.83 11.13 8.21
N MET A 141 2.30 10.53 7.15
CA MET A 141 2.65 10.92 5.78
C MET A 141 2.14 12.33 5.48
N GLU A 142 2.94 13.09 4.73
CA GLU A 142 2.60 14.44 4.31
C GLU A 142 2.41 14.49 2.79
N TYR A 143 1.37 15.20 2.36
CA TYR A 143 1.01 15.38 0.95
C TYR A 143 0.84 16.86 0.60
N GLY A 144 0.80 17.16 -0.70
CA GLY A 144 0.69 18.54 -1.17
C GLY A 144 1.97 19.37 -0.99
N LYS A 145 3.11 18.68 -0.89
CA LYS A 145 4.41 19.32 -0.70
C LYS A 145 4.92 19.96 -2.00
N ALA A 146 5.76 20.97 -1.89
CA ALA A 146 6.50 21.51 -3.03
C ALA A 146 7.43 20.44 -3.67
N ASN A 147 8.05 19.60 -2.86
CA ASN A 147 8.73 18.40 -3.31
C ASN A 147 7.76 17.21 -3.24
N ILE A 148 7.36 16.71 -4.40
CA ILE A 148 6.41 15.60 -4.57
C ILE A 148 6.96 14.22 -4.13
N LEU A 149 8.25 14.12 -3.81
CA LEU A 149 8.83 12.87 -3.33
C LEU A 149 8.34 12.55 -1.91
N ASN A 150 7.94 11.32 -1.72
CA ASN A 150 7.59 10.81 -0.40
C ASN A 150 8.85 10.61 0.45
N PRO A 151 8.77 10.85 1.77
CA PRO A 151 9.74 10.29 2.71
C PRO A 151 9.71 8.76 2.66
N HIS A 152 10.71 8.11 3.22
CA HIS A 152 10.64 6.68 3.48
C HIS A 152 9.50 6.37 4.44
N PHE A 153 8.76 5.30 4.19
CA PHE A 153 7.57 4.99 4.96
C PHE A 153 7.42 3.49 5.25
N VAL A 154 6.57 3.19 6.20
CA VAL A 154 6.11 1.84 6.53
C VAL A 154 4.60 1.82 6.52
N ALA A 155 4.01 0.90 5.76
CA ALA A 155 2.60 0.57 5.85
C ALA A 155 2.42 -0.71 6.67
N SER A 156 1.38 -0.78 7.49
CA SER A 156 1.10 -1.95 8.34
C SER A 156 -0.40 -2.17 8.57
N SER A 157 -0.74 -3.37 8.94
CA SER A 157 -2.06 -3.75 9.43
C SER A 157 -2.39 -3.12 10.78
#